data_1506e02ac6f7d00d3375f18549e20975
#
_entry.id   1506e02ac6f7d00d3375f18549e20975
#
_cell.length_a   1.000
_cell.length_b   1.000
_cell.length_c   1.000
_cell.angle_alpha   90.00
_cell.angle_beta   90.00
_cell.angle_gamma   90.00
#
_symmetry.space_group_name_H-M   'P 1'
#
loop_
_entity.id
_entity.type
_entity.pdbx_description
1 polymer ?
#
loop_
_entity_poly.entity_id
_entity_poly.type
_entity_poly.pdbx_seq_one_letter_code
_entity_poly.pdbx_strand_id
1 'polypeptide(L)'
;MYPIRFENLYYDKIWGGRDLEEFRTNLPEGNIGESWDIACHPSGTGIVANGELKGKSFTEIINEFGHLLVGTKVSTEKFPLLVKLINSKEKLSVQVHPGDEYAKRVENQFGKTEAWYVIEAKPGAKLIVGTKDCDKAVFAKAIEEGKCEDYLNVVDVKKGDCFLINSGLVHAICEGLIIAEIQQNSDVTYRVYDYGRPREIHVEKSLDVINFDLKAQNLSNNEVVKYDGFSKVDFCENEYFGMEKINVETKWDDCSNEEKFFILTCVEGNGTIEGKDFCEEIKKGDSY
;
A
#
# COMPACT_ATOMS: atom_id res chain seq x y z
N MET A 1 -4.92 -23.46 11.02
CA MET A 1 -4.25 -22.82 9.86
C MET A 1 -2.99 -22.16 10.39
N TYR A 2 -1.90 -22.11 9.63
CA TYR A 2 -0.64 -21.45 9.98
C TYR A 2 -0.53 -20.10 9.24
N PRO A 3 0.36 -19.20 9.64
CA PRO A 3 0.61 -17.95 8.92
C PRO A 3 1.13 -18.24 7.50
N ILE A 4 0.45 -17.69 6.51
CA ILE A 4 0.76 -17.94 5.11
C ILE A 4 1.63 -16.82 4.57
N ARG A 5 2.82 -17.16 4.05
CA ARG A 5 3.70 -16.26 3.33
C ARG A 5 3.63 -16.56 1.83
N PHE A 6 3.68 -15.51 1.03
CA PHE A 6 3.71 -15.63 -0.43
C PHE A 6 5.09 -15.31 -0.99
N GLU A 7 5.38 -15.83 -2.18
CA GLU A 7 6.49 -15.37 -2.99
C GLU A 7 6.22 -13.92 -3.41
N ASN A 8 7.23 -13.06 -3.27
CA ASN A 8 7.10 -11.67 -3.65
C ASN A 8 7.05 -11.52 -5.18
N LEU A 9 6.10 -10.73 -5.67
CA LEU A 9 6.02 -10.38 -7.08
C LEU A 9 6.70 -9.04 -7.31
N TYR A 10 7.77 -9.03 -8.10
CA TYR A 10 8.56 -7.83 -8.33
C TYR A 10 8.22 -7.19 -9.67
N TYR A 11 8.10 -5.86 -9.67
CA TYR A 11 7.81 -5.09 -10.87
C TYR A 11 8.89 -4.04 -11.11
N ASP A 12 9.52 -4.12 -12.29
CA ASP A 12 10.41 -3.08 -12.79
C ASP A 12 9.58 -1.83 -13.12
N LYS A 13 10.04 -0.69 -12.65
CA LYS A 13 9.40 0.61 -12.86
C LYS A 13 10.46 1.65 -13.22
N ILE A 14 10.14 2.57 -14.12
CA ILE A 14 11.05 3.63 -14.54
C ILE A 14 11.56 4.52 -13.39
N TRP A 15 10.84 4.55 -12.27
CA TRP A 15 11.18 5.29 -11.06
C TRP A 15 11.72 4.39 -9.93
N GLY A 16 11.80 3.09 -10.16
CA GLY A 16 12.27 2.09 -9.21
C GLY A 16 13.77 2.16 -8.96
N GLY A 17 14.23 1.37 -8.01
CA GLY A 17 15.64 1.30 -7.61
C GLY A 17 16.04 -0.05 -7.05
N ARG A 18 17.09 -0.04 -6.26
CA ARG A 18 17.68 -1.26 -5.67
C ARG A 18 17.65 -1.26 -4.14
N ASP A 19 17.06 -0.23 -3.49
CA ASP A 19 17.12 -0.10 -2.03
C ASP A 19 16.39 -1.26 -1.30
N LEU A 20 15.50 -2.01 -1.97
CA LEU A 20 14.90 -3.23 -1.42
C LEU A 20 15.92 -4.37 -1.20
N GLU A 21 17.14 -4.32 -1.75
CA GLU A 21 18.20 -5.30 -1.48
C GLU A 21 18.61 -5.36 -0.01
N GLU A 22 18.36 -4.31 0.75
CA GLU A 22 18.66 -4.30 2.19
C GLU A 22 17.86 -5.36 2.97
N PHE A 23 16.72 -5.82 2.45
CA PHE A 23 15.87 -6.81 3.11
C PHE A 23 15.25 -7.87 2.18
N ARG A 24 15.63 -7.89 0.92
CA ARG A 24 15.23 -8.91 -0.06
C ARG A 24 16.46 -9.61 -0.62
N THR A 25 16.64 -10.88 -0.33
CA THR A 25 17.84 -11.64 -0.75
C THR A 25 17.83 -12.03 -2.22
N ASN A 26 16.64 -12.09 -2.85
CA ASN A 26 16.47 -12.57 -4.23
C ASN A 26 15.77 -11.51 -5.10
N LEU A 27 16.21 -10.25 -4.98
CA LEU A 27 15.68 -9.18 -5.82
C LEU A 27 16.16 -9.39 -7.26
N PRO A 28 15.26 -9.50 -8.27
CA PRO A 28 15.66 -9.67 -9.66
C PRO A 28 16.44 -8.45 -10.17
N GLU A 29 17.12 -8.60 -11.30
CA GLU A 29 17.77 -7.46 -11.97
C GLU A 29 16.75 -6.42 -12.40
N GLY A 30 17.19 -5.17 -12.60
CA GLY A 30 16.35 -4.06 -13.02
C GLY A 30 16.07 -3.03 -11.91
N ASN A 31 15.23 -2.06 -12.24
CA ASN A 31 14.82 -0.98 -11.33
C ASN A 31 13.52 -1.36 -10.62
N ILE A 32 13.63 -2.16 -9.57
CA ILE A 32 12.46 -2.66 -8.86
C ILE A 32 11.78 -1.52 -8.09
N GLY A 33 10.59 -1.15 -8.56
CA GLY A 33 9.78 -0.11 -7.92
C GLY A 33 8.75 -0.66 -6.96
N GLU A 34 8.21 -1.84 -7.25
CA GLU A 34 7.18 -2.48 -6.42
C GLU A 34 7.52 -3.93 -6.12
N SER A 35 7.28 -4.34 -4.87
CA SER A 35 7.20 -5.73 -4.43
C SER A 35 5.78 -5.97 -3.91
N TRP A 36 4.98 -6.76 -4.61
CA TRP A 36 3.66 -7.16 -4.14
C TRP A 36 3.81 -8.37 -3.23
N ASP A 37 3.49 -8.18 -1.99
CA ASP A 37 3.73 -9.18 -0.94
C ASP A 37 2.48 -10.01 -0.66
N ILE A 38 1.30 -9.36 -0.59
CA ILE A 38 0.00 -10.02 -0.47
C ILE A 38 -0.86 -9.57 -1.65
N ALA A 39 -1.02 -10.44 -2.63
CA ALA A 39 -1.70 -10.10 -3.89
C ALA A 39 -2.58 -11.24 -4.40
N CYS A 40 -3.84 -10.92 -4.70
CA CYS A 40 -4.75 -11.78 -5.44
C CYS A 40 -5.46 -10.92 -6.50
N HIS A 41 -4.67 -10.45 -7.49
CA HIS A 41 -5.10 -9.51 -8.52
C HIS A 41 -4.87 -10.11 -9.91
N PRO A 42 -5.68 -9.80 -10.93
CA PRO A 42 -5.46 -10.29 -12.30
C PRO A 42 -4.06 -9.97 -12.86
N SER A 43 -3.47 -8.84 -12.46
CA SER A 43 -2.11 -8.44 -12.85
C SER A 43 -1.01 -9.15 -12.06
N GLY A 44 -1.33 -9.92 -11.01
CA GLY A 44 -0.36 -10.67 -10.21
C GLY A 44 -1.00 -11.34 -8.99
N THR A 45 -0.87 -12.67 -8.91
CA THR A 45 -1.36 -13.48 -7.80
C THR A 45 -0.19 -14.17 -7.10
N GLY A 46 -0.10 -14.02 -5.78
CA GLY A 46 0.94 -14.62 -4.95
C GLY A 46 0.87 -16.15 -4.97
N ILE A 47 2.05 -16.79 -4.90
CA ILE A 47 2.20 -18.23 -4.71
C ILE A 47 2.66 -18.46 -3.27
N VAL A 48 2.04 -19.38 -2.58
CA VAL A 48 2.39 -19.72 -1.19
C VAL A 48 3.82 -20.21 -1.11
N ALA A 49 4.62 -19.59 -0.25
CA ALA A 49 6.06 -19.84 -0.11
C ALA A 49 6.41 -20.80 1.03
N ASN A 50 5.49 -21.06 2.00
CA ASN A 50 5.77 -21.85 3.21
C ASN A 50 4.71 -22.92 3.47
N GLY A 51 5.03 -23.81 4.41
CA GLY A 51 4.12 -24.82 4.95
C GLY A 51 3.54 -25.81 3.95
N GLU A 52 2.44 -26.45 4.32
CA GLU A 52 1.80 -27.54 3.55
C GLU A 52 1.14 -27.04 2.24
N LEU A 53 0.79 -25.77 2.18
CA LEU A 53 0.14 -25.16 1.00
C LEU A 53 1.17 -24.60 0.00
N LYS A 54 2.46 -24.76 0.25
CA LYS A 54 3.53 -24.25 -0.62
C LYS A 54 3.32 -24.67 -2.09
N GLY A 55 3.43 -23.68 -2.98
CA GLY A 55 3.24 -23.83 -4.41
C GLY A 55 1.81 -23.61 -4.91
N LYS A 56 0.81 -23.55 -4.02
CA LYS A 56 -0.55 -23.16 -4.41
C LYS A 56 -0.63 -21.65 -4.61
N SER A 57 -1.43 -21.21 -5.56
CA SER A 57 -1.74 -19.78 -5.73
C SER A 57 -2.71 -19.28 -4.65
N PHE A 58 -2.69 -17.99 -4.39
CA PHE A 58 -3.64 -17.38 -3.44
C PHE A 58 -5.09 -17.63 -3.86
N THR A 59 -5.38 -17.59 -5.17
CA THR A 59 -6.72 -17.90 -5.69
C THR A 59 -7.12 -19.35 -5.37
N GLU A 60 -6.21 -20.32 -5.51
CA GLU A 60 -6.51 -21.73 -5.18
C GLU A 60 -6.83 -21.89 -3.70
N ILE A 61 -6.06 -21.28 -2.80
CA ILE A 61 -6.31 -21.41 -1.36
C ILE A 61 -7.59 -20.66 -0.92
N ILE A 62 -7.94 -19.53 -1.54
CA ILE A 62 -9.24 -18.87 -1.30
C ILE A 62 -10.39 -19.79 -1.75
N ASN A 63 -10.29 -20.42 -2.92
CA ASN A 63 -11.29 -21.34 -3.42
C ASN A 63 -11.44 -22.61 -2.53
N GLU A 64 -10.34 -23.10 -1.97
CA GLU A 64 -10.32 -24.29 -1.12
C GLU A 64 -10.87 -24.02 0.29
N PHE A 65 -10.45 -22.91 0.90
CA PHE A 65 -10.76 -22.62 2.32
C PHE A 65 -11.87 -21.57 2.51
N GLY A 66 -12.12 -20.73 1.52
CA GLY A 66 -13.18 -19.73 1.54
C GLY A 66 -13.13 -18.85 2.80
N HIS A 67 -14.26 -18.75 3.47
CA HIS A 67 -14.40 -17.95 4.70
C HIS A 67 -13.55 -18.44 5.88
N LEU A 68 -13.06 -19.67 5.87
CA LEU A 68 -12.09 -20.13 6.89
C LEU A 68 -10.74 -19.43 6.78
N LEU A 69 -10.40 -18.91 5.58
CA LEU A 69 -9.18 -18.17 5.32
C LEU A 69 -9.39 -16.65 5.51
N VAL A 70 -10.44 -16.11 4.91
CA VAL A 70 -10.60 -14.64 4.81
C VAL A 70 -11.60 -14.06 5.81
N GLY A 71 -12.38 -14.90 6.48
CA GLY A 71 -13.43 -14.46 7.41
C GLY A 71 -14.81 -14.32 6.76
N THR A 72 -15.85 -14.35 7.59
CA THR A 72 -17.26 -14.42 7.14
C THR A 72 -17.78 -13.09 6.57
N LYS A 73 -17.13 -11.96 6.89
CA LYS A 73 -17.48 -10.63 6.37
C LYS A 73 -16.70 -10.23 5.11
N VAL A 74 -15.80 -11.08 4.63
CA VAL A 74 -14.98 -10.82 3.46
C VAL A 74 -15.44 -11.66 2.29
N SER A 75 -15.56 -11.06 1.10
CA SER A 75 -15.92 -11.78 -0.12
C SER A 75 -14.83 -12.80 -0.51
N THR A 76 -15.25 -14.00 -0.86
CA THR A 76 -14.36 -15.04 -1.41
C THR A 76 -14.24 -14.98 -2.94
N GLU A 77 -15.10 -14.21 -3.60
CA GLU A 77 -15.06 -14.05 -5.07
C GLU A 77 -13.94 -13.12 -5.51
N LYS A 78 -13.66 -12.10 -4.70
CA LYS A 78 -12.64 -11.10 -4.99
C LYS A 78 -11.97 -10.65 -3.69
N PHE A 79 -10.70 -11.05 -3.51
CA PHE A 79 -9.92 -10.64 -2.35
C PHE A 79 -9.80 -9.10 -2.31
N PRO A 80 -10.07 -8.45 -1.17
CA PRO A 80 -10.32 -7.01 -1.15
C PRO A 80 -9.07 -6.14 -1.16
N LEU A 81 -7.90 -6.68 -0.78
CA LEU A 81 -6.71 -5.89 -0.50
C LEU A 81 -5.51 -6.26 -1.37
N LEU A 82 -4.60 -5.33 -1.51
CA LEU A 82 -3.26 -5.52 -2.04
C LEU A 82 -2.27 -4.86 -1.09
N VAL A 83 -1.25 -5.60 -0.66
CA VAL A 83 -0.15 -5.10 0.19
C VAL A 83 1.14 -5.19 -0.58
N LYS A 84 1.90 -4.09 -0.59
CA LYS A 84 3.16 -4.01 -1.34
C LYS A 84 4.18 -3.10 -0.65
N LEU A 85 5.44 -3.31 -1.01
CA LEU A 85 6.50 -2.36 -0.74
C LEU A 85 6.80 -1.56 -2.00
N ILE A 86 6.90 -0.24 -1.84
CA ILE A 86 7.28 0.69 -2.90
C ILE A 86 8.69 1.18 -2.63
N ASN A 87 9.55 1.13 -3.65
CA ASN A 87 10.90 1.67 -3.64
C ASN A 87 10.99 2.81 -4.66
N SER A 88 10.92 4.05 -4.20
CA SER A 88 11.00 5.24 -5.05
C SER A 88 12.43 5.78 -5.10
N LYS A 89 13.23 5.37 -6.08
CA LYS A 89 14.50 6.01 -6.37
C LYS A 89 14.31 7.37 -7.04
N GLU A 90 13.26 7.48 -7.85
CA GLU A 90 12.81 8.72 -8.50
C GLU A 90 11.34 8.97 -8.16
N LYS A 91 10.86 10.17 -8.43
CA LYS A 91 9.45 10.55 -8.21
C LYS A 91 8.50 9.65 -9.00
N LEU A 92 7.46 9.14 -8.36
CA LEU A 92 6.32 8.58 -9.06
C LEU A 92 5.54 9.70 -9.77
N SER A 93 4.68 9.35 -10.72
CA SER A 93 3.78 10.33 -11.34
C SER A 93 2.86 10.97 -10.30
N VAL A 94 2.49 12.23 -10.53
CA VAL A 94 1.35 12.83 -9.84
C VAL A 94 0.09 12.15 -10.36
N GLN A 95 -0.71 11.60 -9.48
CA GLN A 95 -1.81 10.72 -9.80
C GLN A 95 -3.01 10.90 -8.85
N VAL A 96 -4.13 10.36 -9.25
CA VAL A 96 -5.33 10.26 -8.44
C VAL A 96 -6.03 8.93 -8.71
N HIS A 97 -6.66 8.37 -7.69
CA HIS A 97 -7.43 7.13 -7.80
C HIS A 97 -8.93 7.41 -7.67
N PRO A 98 -9.78 6.72 -8.47
CA PRO A 98 -11.22 6.82 -8.34
C PRO A 98 -11.75 6.11 -7.09
N GLY A 99 -12.90 6.52 -6.59
CA GLY A 99 -13.71 5.73 -5.65
C GLY A 99 -14.46 4.59 -6.34
N ASP A 100 -15.06 3.69 -5.54
CA ASP A 100 -15.69 2.46 -6.05
C ASP A 100 -16.78 2.70 -7.08
N GLU A 101 -17.64 3.70 -6.91
CA GLU A 101 -18.73 3.99 -7.85
C GLU A 101 -18.18 4.32 -9.23
N TYR A 102 -17.21 5.22 -9.31
CA TYR A 102 -16.59 5.62 -10.56
C TYR A 102 -15.79 4.46 -11.18
N ALA A 103 -14.94 3.81 -10.38
CA ALA A 103 -14.08 2.72 -10.83
C ALA A 103 -14.91 1.53 -11.36
N LYS A 104 -16.00 1.16 -10.68
CA LYS A 104 -16.90 0.09 -11.12
C LYS A 104 -17.57 0.43 -12.45
N ARG A 105 -18.03 1.68 -12.60
CA ARG A 105 -18.75 2.13 -13.80
C ARG A 105 -17.84 2.27 -15.02
N VAL A 106 -16.62 2.78 -14.82
CA VAL A 106 -15.72 3.17 -15.93
C VAL A 106 -14.68 2.09 -16.23
N GLU A 107 -14.16 1.40 -15.21
CA GLU A 107 -13.05 0.44 -15.33
C GLU A 107 -13.45 -1.01 -15.00
N ASN A 108 -14.68 -1.21 -14.48
CA ASN A 108 -15.15 -2.50 -13.96
C ASN A 108 -14.21 -3.06 -12.87
N GLN A 109 -13.66 -2.16 -12.03
CA GLN A 109 -12.72 -2.48 -10.94
C GLN A 109 -13.17 -1.86 -9.62
N PHE A 110 -12.47 -2.20 -8.52
CA PHE A 110 -12.57 -1.47 -7.26
C PHE A 110 -12.01 -0.05 -7.40
N GLY A 111 -12.47 0.85 -6.54
CA GLY A 111 -11.76 2.07 -6.24
C GLY A 111 -10.42 1.80 -5.60
N LYS A 112 -9.67 2.86 -5.28
CA LYS A 112 -8.35 2.69 -4.68
C LYS A 112 -8.13 3.73 -3.59
N THR A 113 -8.59 3.39 -2.39
CA THR A 113 -8.17 4.02 -1.14
C THR A 113 -6.98 3.24 -0.60
N GLU A 114 -5.97 3.94 -0.12
CA GLU A 114 -4.70 3.35 0.32
C GLU A 114 -4.15 4.04 1.57
N ALA A 115 -3.26 3.36 2.27
CA ALA A 115 -2.49 3.94 3.37
C ALA A 115 -1.02 3.61 3.20
N TRP A 116 -0.16 4.57 3.57
CA TRP A 116 1.27 4.50 3.42
C TRP A 116 1.96 4.59 4.78
N TYR A 117 2.83 3.63 5.06
CA TYR A 117 3.77 3.70 6.17
C TYR A 117 5.19 3.85 5.64
N VAL A 118 5.89 4.90 6.04
CA VAL A 118 7.26 5.17 5.59
C VAL A 118 8.23 4.28 6.38
N ILE A 119 8.75 3.24 5.71
CA ILE A 119 9.74 2.31 6.27
C ILE A 119 11.11 2.96 6.33
N GLU A 120 11.52 3.60 5.22
CA GLU A 120 12.79 4.34 5.12
C GLU A 120 12.56 5.65 4.34
N ALA A 121 13.28 6.71 4.76
CA ALA A 121 13.27 8.00 4.10
C ALA A 121 14.68 8.58 4.06
N LYS A 122 15.16 8.91 2.85
CA LYS A 122 16.43 9.64 2.68
C LYS A 122 16.27 11.09 3.16
N PRO A 123 17.33 11.78 3.60
CA PRO A 123 17.24 13.18 3.98
C PRO A 123 16.60 14.05 2.89
N GLY A 124 15.57 14.82 3.26
CA GLY A 124 14.83 15.69 2.32
C GLY A 124 13.75 14.99 1.51
N ALA A 125 13.43 13.71 1.81
CA ALA A 125 12.33 12.98 1.18
C ALA A 125 10.98 13.67 1.41
N LYS A 126 10.12 13.60 0.41
CA LYS A 126 8.83 14.31 0.39
C LYS A 126 7.71 13.43 -0.13
N LEU A 127 6.50 13.82 0.18
CA LEU A 127 5.27 13.34 -0.45
C LEU A 127 4.51 14.52 -1.05
N ILE A 128 3.75 14.24 -2.11
CA ILE A 128 2.71 15.13 -2.61
C ILE A 128 1.39 14.55 -2.12
N VAL A 129 0.61 15.34 -1.38
CA VAL A 129 -0.61 14.88 -0.71
C VAL A 129 -1.70 15.94 -0.77
N GLY A 130 -2.39 16.02 -1.89
CA GLY A 130 -3.44 16.97 -2.19
C GLY A 130 -3.00 18.15 -3.04
N THR A 131 -3.97 19.00 -3.29
CA THR A 131 -3.81 20.29 -3.98
C THR A 131 -3.91 21.44 -3.00
N LYS A 132 -3.43 22.61 -3.39
CA LYS A 132 -3.53 23.87 -2.64
C LYS A 132 -3.97 25.01 -3.55
N ASP A 133 -4.73 25.93 -3.01
CA ASP A 133 -5.08 27.23 -3.63
C ASP A 133 -5.68 27.11 -5.04
N CYS A 134 -6.41 26.02 -5.35
CA CYS A 134 -7.03 25.82 -6.66
C CYS A 134 -8.35 25.04 -6.57
N ASP A 135 -9.18 25.29 -7.57
CA ASP A 135 -10.35 24.49 -7.92
C ASP A 135 -10.11 23.70 -9.21
N LYS A 136 -11.12 22.96 -9.66
CA LYS A 136 -11.07 22.16 -10.90
C LYS A 136 -10.66 22.99 -12.13
N ALA A 137 -11.19 24.21 -12.29
CA ALA A 137 -10.91 25.03 -13.46
C ALA A 137 -9.47 25.57 -13.45
N VAL A 138 -9.01 26.04 -12.31
CA VAL A 138 -7.64 26.52 -12.12
C VAL A 138 -6.64 25.38 -12.33
N PHE A 139 -6.90 24.21 -11.77
CA PHE A 139 -5.98 23.07 -11.88
C PHE A 139 -5.95 22.50 -13.30
N ALA A 140 -7.11 22.43 -14.00
CA ALA A 140 -7.16 22.02 -15.40
C ALA A 140 -6.29 22.92 -16.29
N LYS A 141 -6.43 24.23 -16.12
CA LYS A 141 -5.61 25.21 -16.85
C LYS A 141 -4.12 25.06 -16.51
N ALA A 142 -3.79 24.84 -15.24
CA ALA A 142 -2.41 24.63 -14.82
C ALA A 142 -1.79 23.37 -15.45
N ILE A 143 -2.57 22.29 -15.63
CA ILE A 143 -2.11 21.09 -16.36
C ILE A 143 -1.82 21.43 -17.82
N GLU A 144 -2.72 22.13 -18.51
CA GLU A 144 -2.55 22.55 -19.90
C GLU A 144 -1.31 23.44 -20.10
N GLU A 145 -1.04 24.34 -19.13
CA GLU A 145 0.12 25.22 -19.14
C GLU A 145 1.41 24.58 -18.66
N GLY A 146 1.37 23.30 -18.19
CA GLY A 146 2.53 22.61 -17.61
C GLY A 146 2.98 23.16 -16.25
N LYS A 147 2.04 23.75 -15.48
CA LYS A 147 2.30 24.41 -14.20
C LYS A 147 1.57 23.74 -13.02
N CYS A 148 1.12 22.50 -13.19
CA CYS A 148 0.34 21.83 -12.14
C CYS A 148 1.13 21.67 -10.82
N GLU A 149 2.46 21.61 -10.85
CA GLU A 149 3.30 21.49 -9.66
C GLU A 149 3.16 22.68 -8.70
N ASP A 150 2.83 23.88 -9.20
CA ASP A 150 2.62 25.09 -8.38
C ASP A 150 1.43 24.95 -7.43
N TYR A 151 0.49 24.06 -7.78
CA TYR A 151 -0.74 23.82 -7.02
C TYR A 151 -0.71 22.51 -6.22
N LEU A 152 0.43 21.85 -6.13
CA LEU A 152 0.55 20.61 -5.36
C LEU A 152 0.98 20.89 -3.92
N ASN A 153 0.34 20.19 -2.97
CA ASN A 153 0.70 20.26 -1.56
C ASN A 153 1.84 19.25 -1.29
N VAL A 154 3.04 19.78 -1.09
CA VAL A 154 4.27 19.00 -0.83
C VAL A 154 4.58 19.02 0.66
N VAL A 155 4.82 17.87 1.25
CA VAL A 155 5.17 17.71 2.67
C VAL A 155 6.48 16.97 2.84
N ASP A 156 7.29 17.40 3.82
CA ASP A 156 8.47 16.65 4.24
C ASP A 156 8.04 15.42 5.05
N VAL A 157 8.75 14.32 4.85
CA VAL A 157 8.46 13.06 5.55
C VAL A 157 9.72 12.39 6.07
N LYS A 158 9.52 11.56 7.09
CA LYS A 158 10.57 10.78 7.73
C LYS A 158 10.10 9.35 8.01
N LYS A 159 11.05 8.48 8.29
CA LYS A 159 10.77 7.11 8.76
C LYS A 159 9.74 7.13 9.90
N GLY A 160 8.76 6.26 9.80
CA GLY A 160 7.68 6.10 10.77
C GLY A 160 6.45 6.96 10.50
N ASP A 161 6.50 7.88 9.56
CA ASP A 161 5.33 8.64 9.16
C ASP A 161 4.29 7.73 8.46
N CYS A 162 3.01 8.04 8.69
CA CYS A 162 1.89 7.30 8.13
C CYS A 162 0.84 8.26 7.55
N PHE A 163 0.33 7.95 6.36
CA PHE A 163 -0.67 8.78 5.67
C PHE A 163 -1.81 7.92 5.14
N LEU A 164 -3.05 8.39 5.30
CA LEU A 164 -4.21 7.85 4.61
C LEU A 164 -4.46 8.66 3.32
N ILE A 165 -4.52 7.97 2.22
CA ILE A 165 -4.75 8.49 0.87
C ILE A 165 -6.13 8.02 0.41
N ASN A 166 -7.13 8.82 0.66
CA ASN A 166 -8.48 8.52 0.19
C ASN A 166 -8.56 8.64 -1.34
N SER A 167 -9.41 7.85 -1.96
CA SER A 167 -9.77 8.03 -3.37
C SER A 167 -10.22 9.49 -3.62
N GLY A 168 -9.83 10.04 -4.78
CA GLY A 168 -10.04 11.46 -5.12
C GLY A 168 -8.95 12.42 -4.64
N LEU A 169 -8.01 11.99 -3.78
CA LEU A 169 -6.87 12.82 -3.36
C LEU A 169 -5.76 12.76 -4.42
N VAL A 170 -5.32 13.91 -4.93
CA VAL A 170 -4.11 14.01 -5.76
C VAL A 170 -2.88 13.70 -4.91
N HIS A 171 -2.02 12.79 -5.38
CA HIS A 171 -0.85 12.41 -4.61
C HIS A 171 0.33 11.95 -5.48
N ALA A 172 1.51 11.94 -4.90
CA ALA A 172 2.69 11.26 -5.45
C ALA A 172 3.70 10.92 -4.33
N ILE A 173 4.40 9.82 -4.51
CA ILE A 173 5.59 9.47 -3.73
C ILE A 173 6.79 10.10 -4.45
N CYS A 174 7.53 10.96 -3.73
CA CYS A 174 8.77 11.52 -4.26
C CYS A 174 9.95 10.56 -4.06
N GLU A 175 11.12 10.97 -4.50
CA GLU A 175 12.34 10.15 -4.44
C GLU A 175 12.84 9.87 -3.02
N GLY A 176 13.50 8.74 -2.86
CA GLY A 176 14.24 8.39 -1.65
C GLY A 176 13.41 7.75 -0.54
N LEU A 177 12.31 7.09 -0.88
CA LEU A 177 11.41 6.45 0.06
C LEU A 177 11.31 4.94 -0.17
N ILE A 178 11.17 4.21 0.94
CA ILE A 178 10.61 2.86 0.96
C ILE A 178 9.34 2.91 1.80
N ILE A 179 8.24 2.51 1.18
CA ILE A 179 6.89 2.60 1.77
C ILE A 179 6.24 1.22 1.79
N ALA A 180 5.64 0.85 2.93
CA ALA A 180 4.63 -0.20 2.96
C ALA A 180 3.28 0.43 2.62
N GLU A 181 2.65 -0.06 1.56
CA GLU A 181 1.35 0.37 1.10
C GLU A 181 0.33 -0.75 1.28
N ILE A 182 -0.76 -0.45 1.98
CA ILE A 182 -1.98 -1.24 1.95
C ILE A 182 -3.03 -0.48 1.16
N GLN A 183 -3.72 -1.18 0.26
CA GLN A 183 -4.72 -0.58 -0.61
C GLN A 183 -5.87 -1.54 -0.92
N GLN A 184 -7.00 -0.98 -1.40
CA GLN A 184 -8.01 -1.79 -2.07
C GLN A 184 -7.35 -2.54 -3.25
N ASN A 185 -7.85 -3.73 -3.58
CA ASN A 185 -7.29 -4.59 -4.63
C ASN A 185 -7.62 -4.06 -6.04
N SER A 186 -6.96 -2.97 -6.40
CA SER A 186 -7.11 -2.24 -7.66
C SER A 186 -5.77 -1.70 -8.14
N ASP A 187 -5.56 -1.68 -9.47
CA ASP A 187 -4.41 -1.03 -10.11
C ASP A 187 -4.81 0.23 -10.92
N VAL A 188 -6.07 0.67 -10.78
CA VAL A 188 -6.59 1.86 -11.48
C VAL A 188 -5.87 3.12 -11.00
N THR A 189 -5.15 3.75 -11.93
CA THR A 189 -4.37 4.96 -11.67
C THR A 189 -4.60 5.97 -12.79
N TYR A 190 -5.11 7.14 -12.46
CA TYR A 190 -5.20 8.25 -13.39
C TYR A 190 -4.01 9.19 -13.18
N ARG A 191 -3.13 9.19 -14.16
CA ARG A 191 -1.91 9.99 -14.15
C ARG A 191 -2.23 11.41 -14.59
N VAL A 192 -1.95 12.36 -13.69
CA VAL A 192 -2.16 13.81 -13.91
C VAL A 192 -0.94 14.43 -14.57
N TYR A 193 0.25 14.08 -14.08
CA TYR A 193 1.52 14.63 -14.56
C TYR A 193 2.66 13.65 -14.33
N ASP A 194 3.61 13.58 -15.28
CA ASP A 194 4.68 12.60 -15.24
C ASP A 194 6.07 13.15 -15.56
N TYR A 195 6.30 14.40 -15.28
CA TYR A 195 7.61 15.05 -15.43
C TYR A 195 8.21 14.91 -16.84
N GLY A 196 7.39 14.85 -17.89
CA GLY A 196 7.82 14.70 -19.28
C GLY A 196 8.19 13.26 -19.70
N ARG A 197 8.02 12.26 -18.83
CA ARG A 197 8.22 10.84 -19.19
C ARG A 197 7.14 10.37 -20.18
N PRO A 198 7.47 9.42 -21.11
CA PRO A 198 6.58 9.02 -22.20
C PRO A 198 5.50 8.02 -21.74
N ARG A 199 4.76 8.35 -20.67
CA ARG A 199 3.61 7.56 -20.20
C ARG A 199 2.31 8.32 -20.42
N GLU A 200 1.24 7.60 -20.65
CA GLU A 200 -0.09 8.17 -20.88
C GLU A 200 -0.53 9.03 -19.69
N ILE A 201 -1.12 10.18 -19.99
CA ILE A 201 -1.71 11.12 -19.03
C ILE A 201 -3.22 11.06 -19.18
N HIS A 202 -3.95 10.99 -18.06
CA HIS A 202 -5.40 10.77 -18.01
C HIS A 202 -6.14 12.01 -17.50
N VAL A 203 -5.93 13.18 -18.13
CA VAL A 203 -6.38 14.49 -17.60
C VAL A 203 -7.88 14.50 -17.33
N GLU A 204 -8.73 14.12 -18.31
CA GLU A 204 -10.18 14.14 -18.17
C GLU A 204 -10.66 13.26 -17.00
N LYS A 205 -10.25 11.99 -16.99
CA LYS A 205 -10.60 11.04 -15.91
C LYS A 205 -10.08 11.51 -14.54
N SER A 206 -8.89 12.12 -14.52
CA SER A 206 -8.33 12.70 -13.30
C SER A 206 -9.24 13.82 -12.77
N LEU A 207 -9.57 14.78 -13.62
CA LEU A 207 -10.42 15.92 -13.25
C LEU A 207 -11.86 15.53 -12.86
N ASP A 208 -12.31 14.36 -13.31
CA ASP A 208 -13.63 13.83 -12.93
C ASP A 208 -13.63 13.29 -11.49
N VAL A 209 -12.49 12.76 -11.02
CA VAL A 209 -12.41 12.08 -9.72
C VAL A 209 -11.68 12.88 -8.67
N ILE A 210 -10.92 13.93 -9.02
CA ILE A 210 -10.24 14.77 -8.03
C ILE A 210 -11.27 15.48 -7.14
N ASN A 211 -11.09 15.32 -5.84
CA ASN A 211 -11.77 16.13 -4.84
C ASN A 211 -10.80 17.17 -4.29
N PHE A 212 -10.98 18.42 -4.70
CA PHE A 212 -10.10 19.54 -4.35
C PHE A 212 -10.20 19.97 -2.87
N ASP A 213 -11.24 19.53 -2.17
CA ASP A 213 -11.45 19.82 -0.74
C ASP A 213 -10.73 18.79 0.16
N LEU A 214 -10.30 17.65 -0.40
CA LEU A 214 -9.62 16.62 0.37
C LEU A 214 -8.26 17.11 0.87
N LYS A 215 -8.00 16.79 2.13
CA LYS A 215 -6.68 16.92 2.75
C LYS A 215 -6.19 15.55 3.14
N ALA A 216 -4.91 15.28 2.95
CA ALA A 216 -4.31 14.05 3.44
C ALA A 216 -4.40 14.00 4.97
N GLN A 217 -4.73 12.83 5.48
CA GLN A 217 -4.68 12.57 6.91
C GLN A 217 -3.29 12.06 7.27
N ASN A 218 -2.52 12.90 7.95
CA ASN A 218 -1.25 12.49 8.55
C ASN A 218 -1.55 11.81 9.89
N LEU A 219 -1.32 10.51 9.95
CA LEU A 219 -1.62 9.64 11.09
C LEU A 219 -0.41 9.44 12.01
N SER A 220 0.73 10.06 11.69
CA SER A 220 2.02 9.86 12.39
C SER A 220 2.00 10.24 13.86
N ASN A 221 1.08 11.12 14.25
CA ASN A 221 0.94 11.64 15.61
C ASN A 221 -0.17 10.96 16.42
N ASN A 222 -0.73 9.85 15.94
CA ASN A 222 -1.73 9.10 16.68
C ASN A 222 -1.12 8.57 18.00
N GLU A 223 -1.97 8.41 19.01
CA GLU A 223 -1.56 8.03 20.35
C GLU A 223 -0.87 6.67 20.37
N VAL A 224 0.26 6.60 21.09
CA VAL A 224 0.96 5.35 21.38
C VAL A 224 0.46 4.78 22.70
N VAL A 225 -0.25 3.69 22.66
CA VAL A 225 -0.71 2.97 23.86
C VAL A 225 0.32 1.90 24.22
N LYS A 226 0.76 1.89 25.49
CA LYS A 226 1.73 0.91 26.01
C LYS A 226 1.04 -0.21 26.76
N TYR A 227 1.50 -1.42 26.50
CA TYR A 227 1.10 -2.66 27.16
C TYR A 227 2.32 -3.38 27.74
N ASP A 228 2.10 -4.47 28.47
CA ASP A 228 3.19 -5.32 28.92
C ASP A 228 3.79 -6.09 27.73
N GLY A 229 5.03 -5.78 27.40
CA GLY A 229 5.78 -6.42 26.32
C GLY A 229 5.61 -5.83 24.92
N PHE A 230 4.71 -4.86 24.69
CA PHE A 230 4.55 -4.20 23.40
C PHE A 230 3.91 -2.81 23.51
N SER A 231 3.96 -2.06 22.43
CA SER A 231 3.14 -0.85 22.27
C SER A 231 2.41 -0.85 20.94
N LYS A 232 1.29 -0.14 20.87
CA LYS A 232 0.37 -0.09 19.74
C LYS A 232 0.05 1.34 19.34
N VAL A 233 -0.06 1.56 18.03
CA VAL A 233 -0.64 2.77 17.44
C VAL A 233 -1.73 2.35 16.48
N ASP A 234 -2.95 2.77 16.73
CA ASP A 234 -4.06 2.64 15.78
C ASP A 234 -3.99 3.80 14.79
N PHE A 235 -3.64 3.52 13.54
CA PHE A 235 -3.53 4.55 12.50
C PHE A 235 -4.89 4.92 11.94
N CYS A 236 -5.61 3.96 11.38
CA CYS A 236 -6.95 4.19 10.83
C CYS A 236 -7.80 2.92 10.83
N GLU A 237 -9.11 3.13 10.82
CA GLU A 237 -10.12 2.12 10.49
C GLU A 237 -11.13 2.77 9.56
N ASN A 238 -11.40 2.15 8.42
CA ASN A 238 -12.37 2.60 7.43
C ASN A 238 -13.16 1.41 6.88
N GLU A 239 -14.00 1.63 5.88
CA GLU A 239 -14.82 0.56 5.30
C GLU A 239 -14.04 -0.51 4.52
N TYR A 240 -12.76 -0.28 4.20
CA TYR A 240 -11.93 -1.17 3.40
C TYR A 240 -10.93 -1.95 4.25
N PHE A 241 -10.29 -1.29 5.22
CA PHE A 241 -9.25 -1.88 6.07
C PHE A 241 -9.04 -1.11 7.37
N GLY A 242 -8.53 -1.81 8.37
CA GLY A 242 -7.89 -1.20 9.52
C GLY A 242 -6.36 -1.29 9.38
N MET A 243 -5.64 -0.29 9.87
CA MET A 243 -4.18 -0.28 9.90
C MET A 243 -3.69 0.13 11.28
N GLU A 244 -2.83 -0.70 11.84
CA GLU A 244 -2.20 -0.47 13.13
C GLU A 244 -0.71 -0.81 13.09
N LYS A 245 0.06 -0.24 14.00
CA LYS A 245 1.47 -0.59 14.21
C LYS A 245 1.64 -1.17 15.59
N ILE A 246 2.23 -2.35 15.65
CA ILE A 246 2.63 -3.01 16.89
C ILE A 246 4.15 -2.95 16.99
N ASN A 247 4.66 -2.40 18.09
CA ASN A 247 6.08 -2.48 18.43
C ASN A 247 6.24 -3.51 19.56
N VAL A 248 6.75 -4.69 19.19
CA VAL A 248 6.93 -5.83 20.10
C VAL A 248 8.31 -5.72 20.74
N GLU A 249 8.35 -5.61 22.07
CA GLU A 249 9.58 -5.62 22.86
C GLU A 249 9.93 -7.02 23.36
N THR A 250 8.92 -7.77 23.78
CA THR A 250 9.06 -9.16 24.24
C THR A 250 8.04 -10.08 23.61
N LYS A 251 6.74 -9.76 23.73
CA LYS A 251 5.66 -10.59 23.25
C LYS A 251 4.41 -9.76 22.95
N TRP A 252 3.72 -10.14 21.91
CA TRP A 252 2.37 -9.70 21.59
C TRP A 252 1.52 -10.92 21.23
N ASP A 253 0.35 -11.05 21.84
CA ASP A 253 -0.61 -12.10 21.57
C ASP A 253 -1.87 -11.48 21.00
N ASP A 254 -2.36 -12.02 19.91
CA ASP A 254 -3.65 -11.67 19.33
C ASP A 254 -4.32 -12.89 18.69
N CYS A 255 -5.59 -12.76 18.37
CA CYS A 255 -6.37 -13.80 17.73
C CYS A 255 -7.36 -13.17 16.74
N SER A 256 -7.34 -13.60 15.49
CA SER A 256 -8.37 -13.24 14.54
C SER A 256 -9.73 -13.82 15.01
N ASN A 257 -10.79 -13.09 14.76
CA ASN A 257 -12.14 -13.60 14.93
C ASN A 257 -12.64 -14.28 13.64
N GLU A 258 -13.87 -14.81 13.66
CA GLU A 258 -14.47 -15.48 12.50
C GLU A 258 -14.87 -14.51 11.36
N GLU A 259 -14.72 -13.21 11.55
CA GLU A 259 -15.25 -12.21 10.62
C GLU A 259 -14.24 -11.71 9.62
N LYS A 260 -12.96 -11.60 10.01
CA LYS A 260 -11.87 -10.97 9.23
C LYS A 260 -10.54 -11.68 9.41
N PHE A 261 -9.62 -11.40 8.52
CA PHE A 261 -8.22 -11.84 8.57
C PHE A 261 -7.29 -10.72 9.04
N PHE A 262 -6.05 -11.10 9.40
CA PHE A 262 -4.94 -10.18 9.61
C PHE A 262 -3.90 -10.34 8.51
N ILE A 263 -3.23 -9.24 8.18
CA ILE A 263 -1.98 -9.22 7.43
C ILE A 263 -0.93 -8.59 8.33
N LEU A 264 0.18 -9.29 8.51
CA LEU A 264 1.33 -8.81 9.28
C LEU A 264 2.46 -8.46 8.32
N THR A 265 2.94 -7.22 8.32
CA THR A 265 4.14 -6.80 7.58
C THR A 265 5.20 -6.34 8.57
N CYS A 266 6.33 -7.03 8.62
CA CYS A 266 7.46 -6.65 9.46
C CYS A 266 8.21 -5.48 8.82
N VAL A 267 8.09 -4.30 9.39
CA VAL A 267 8.72 -3.07 8.88
C VAL A 267 10.08 -2.80 9.52
N GLU A 268 10.39 -3.43 10.67
CA GLU A 268 11.66 -3.30 11.37
C GLU A 268 11.91 -4.50 12.29
N GLY A 269 13.19 -4.91 12.44
CA GLY A 269 13.59 -5.99 13.35
C GLY A 269 13.33 -7.39 12.78
N ASN A 270 13.27 -8.34 13.70
CA ASN A 270 12.98 -9.76 13.45
C ASN A 270 12.35 -10.39 14.69
N GLY A 271 11.73 -11.55 14.52
CA GLY A 271 11.11 -12.30 15.58
C GLY A 271 10.54 -13.62 15.09
N THR A 272 9.58 -14.15 15.86
CA THR A 272 8.83 -15.36 15.50
C THR A 272 7.34 -15.10 15.60
N ILE A 273 6.58 -15.76 14.72
CA ILE A 273 5.12 -15.88 14.82
C ILE A 273 4.84 -17.30 15.28
N GLU A 274 4.29 -17.45 16.48
CA GLU A 274 4.05 -18.73 17.10
C GLU A 274 2.56 -19.00 17.28
N GLY A 275 2.15 -20.21 17.08
CA GLY A 275 0.82 -20.71 17.41
C GLY A 275 0.92 -22.14 17.93
N LYS A 276 -0.25 -22.78 18.15
CA LYS A 276 -0.29 -24.11 18.76
C LYS A 276 0.55 -25.15 18.03
N ASP A 277 0.54 -25.10 16.69
CA ASP A 277 1.11 -26.16 15.84
C ASP A 277 2.08 -25.59 14.79
N PHE A 278 2.57 -24.34 14.98
CA PHE A 278 3.52 -23.68 14.06
C PHE A 278 4.45 -22.71 14.78
N CYS A 279 5.60 -22.48 14.19
CA CYS A 279 6.55 -21.44 14.52
C CYS A 279 7.22 -20.99 13.23
N GLU A 280 7.03 -19.72 12.84
CA GLU A 280 7.58 -19.12 11.63
C GLU A 280 8.48 -17.94 12.01
N GLU A 281 9.64 -17.85 11.36
CA GLU A 281 10.50 -16.68 11.48
C GLU A 281 9.94 -15.52 10.68
N ILE A 282 9.93 -14.32 11.26
CA ILE A 282 9.59 -13.07 10.57
C ILE A 282 10.74 -12.08 10.70
N LYS A 283 11.09 -11.41 9.62
CA LYS A 283 12.12 -10.36 9.57
C LYS A 283 11.65 -9.19 8.74
N LYS A 284 12.37 -8.07 8.86
CA LYS A 284 12.11 -6.85 8.08
C LYS A 284 11.88 -7.18 6.60
N GLY A 285 10.76 -6.73 6.08
CA GLY A 285 10.31 -6.95 4.72
C GLY A 285 9.40 -8.17 4.52
N ASP A 286 9.24 -9.07 5.47
CA ASP A 286 8.33 -10.20 5.35
C ASP A 286 6.88 -9.77 5.60
N SER A 287 5.94 -10.39 4.85
CA SER A 287 4.50 -10.26 5.04
C SER A 287 3.83 -11.65 5.11
N TYR A 288 2.85 -11.78 6.00
CA TYR A 288 2.07 -12.99 6.26
C TYR A 288 0.57 -12.70 6.25
#